data_ff9a577a419fda98deb8007254ae06f6
#
_entry.id   ff9a577a419fda98deb8007254ae06f6
#
_cell.length_a   1.000
_cell.length_b   1.000
_cell.length_c   1.000
_cell.angle_alpha   90.00
_cell.angle_beta   90.00
_cell.angle_gamma   90.00
#
_symmetry.space_group_name_H-M   'P 1'
#
loop_
_entity.id
_entity.type
_entity.pdbx_description
1 polymer ?
#
loop_
_entity_poly.entity_id
_entity_poly.type
_entity_poly.pdbx_seq_one_letter_code
_entity_poly.pdbx_strand_id
1 'polypeptide(L)'
;MDDFLDDELKQMEERESLQENTIVEAIALSDPIESLSKGCLSLSEDTSLREVVNRFQKENIGCAILTRDGKISGIFTERDILLNVLGKKLDFEKESVKDFMTNDPQVLLPTDPVSFALNKMVDGGFRNIPIVDGELNPVGQISILDVVNHLG
;
A
#
# COMPACT_ATOMS: atom_id res chain seq x y z
N MET A 1 -23.08 -38.26 -28.15
CA MET A 1 -24.13 -37.22 -28.01
C MET A 1 -24.18 -36.65 -26.60
N ASP A 2 -24.09 -37.50 -25.60
CA ASP A 2 -24.09 -37.06 -24.21
C ASP A 2 -22.89 -36.20 -23.87
N ASP A 3 -21.72 -36.45 -24.48
CA ASP A 3 -20.49 -35.68 -24.29
C ASP A 3 -20.62 -34.22 -24.73
N PHE A 4 -21.36 -33.96 -25.78
CA PHE A 4 -21.60 -32.61 -26.29
C PHE A 4 -22.47 -31.77 -25.33
N LEU A 5 -23.49 -32.36 -24.76
CA LEU A 5 -24.35 -31.70 -23.77
C LEU A 5 -23.61 -31.44 -22.47
N ASP A 6 -22.77 -32.40 -22.03
CA ASP A 6 -21.96 -32.24 -20.84
C ASP A 6 -20.94 -31.11 -20.98
N ASP A 7 -20.34 -30.95 -22.17
CA ASP A 7 -19.39 -29.85 -22.45
C ASP A 7 -20.10 -28.50 -22.47
N GLU A 8 -21.31 -28.41 -23.03
CA GLU A 8 -22.10 -27.18 -23.02
C GLU A 8 -22.48 -26.77 -21.59
N LEU A 9 -22.92 -27.74 -20.78
CA LEU A 9 -23.30 -27.50 -19.39
C LEU A 9 -22.10 -27.00 -18.58
N LYS A 10 -20.92 -27.59 -18.76
CA LYS A 10 -19.70 -27.14 -18.13
C LYS A 10 -19.34 -25.72 -18.53
N GLN A 11 -19.46 -25.38 -19.82
CA GLN A 11 -19.19 -24.03 -20.29
C GLN A 11 -20.15 -23.00 -19.68
N MET A 12 -21.43 -23.37 -19.52
CA MET A 12 -22.41 -22.51 -18.89
C MET A 12 -22.12 -22.29 -17.42
N GLU A 13 -21.73 -23.34 -16.67
CA GLU A 13 -21.34 -23.26 -15.28
C GLU A 13 -20.10 -22.38 -15.10
N GLU A 14 -19.09 -22.54 -15.97
CA GLU A 14 -17.89 -21.72 -15.96
C GLU A 14 -18.21 -20.24 -16.20
N ARG A 15 -19.10 -19.92 -17.14
CA ARG A 15 -19.53 -18.54 -17.41
C ARG A 15 -20.26 -17.93 -16.23
N GLU A 16 -21.17 -18.67 -15.60
CA GLU A 16 -21.88 -18.21 -14.41
C GLU A 16 -20.92 -17.95 -13.27
N SER A 17 -19.98 -18.84 -13.03
CA SER A 17 -18.93 -18.69 -12.01
C SER A 17 -18.06 -17.44 -12.26
N LEU A 18 -17.67 -17.19 -13.53
CA LEU A 18 -16.91 -16.00 -13.90
C LEU A 18 -17.72 -14.71 -13.68
N GLN A 19 -19.01 -14.72 -13.99
CA GLN A 19 -19.88 -13.56 -13.75
C GLN A 19 -20.04 -13.27 -12.26
N GLU A 20 -20.24 -14.29 -11.44
CA GLU A 20 -20.33 -14.15 -10.00
C GLU A 20 -19.02 -13.58 -9.43
N ASN A 21 -17.87 -14.10 -9.85
CA ASN A 21 -16.55 -13.60 -9.43
C ASN A 21 -16.35 -12.14 -9.82
N THR A 22 -16.78 -11.74 -11.03
CA THR A 22 -16.69 -10.36 -11.50
C THR A 22 -17.54 -9.41 -10.66
N ILE A 23 -18.75 -9.83 -10.27
CA ILE A 23 -19.63 -9.04 -9.40
C ILE A 23 -19.02 -8.89 -8.01
N VAL A 24 -18.52 -9.97 -7.44
CA VAL A 24 -17.85 -9.95 -6.12
C VAL A 24 -16.65 -9.02 -6.14
N GLU A 25 -15.81 -9.10 -7.18
CA GLU A 25 -14.67 -8.20 -7.34
C GLU A 25 -15.09 -6.74 -7.47
N ALA A 26 -16.16 -6.46 -8.24
CA ALA A 26 -16.66 -5.10 -8.39
C ALA A 26 -17.18 -4.53 -7.06
N ILE A 27 -17.84 -5.33 -6.24
CA ILE A 27 -18.31 -4.92 -4.92
C ILE A 27 -17.08 -4.67 -4.01
N ALA A 28 -16.12 -5.58 -4.01
CA ALA A 28 -14.90 -5.45 -3.21
C ALA A 28 -14.10 -4.19 -3.59
N LEU A 29 -14.04 -3.84 -4.87
CA LEU A 29 -13.34 -2.64 -5.36
C LEU A 29 -14.07 -1.34 -4.97
N SER A 30 -15.37 -1.39 -4.68
CA SER A 30 -16.14 -0.22 -4.26
C SER A 30 -16.11 0.00 -2.74
N ASP A 31 -15.62 -0.97 -1.97
CA ASP A 31 -15.52 -0.85 -0.51
C ASP A 31 -14.56 0.28 -0.13
N PRO A 32 -14.83 0.97 1.00
CA PRO A 32 -13.90 1.99 1.49
C PRO A 32 -12.61 1.35 1.98
N ILE A 33 -11.48 1.99 1.70
CA ILE A 33 -10.16 1.46 2.07
C ILE A 33 -9.95 1.35 3.57
N GLU A 34 -10.68 2.09 4.38
CA GLU A 34 -10.59 2.00 5.84
C GLU A 34 -10.87 0.59 6.36
N SER A 35 -11.66 -0.21 5.61
CA SER A 35 -11.93 -1.60 5.97
C SER A 35 -10.72 -2.53 5.78
N LEU A 36 -9.74 -2.10 5.00
CA LEU A 36 -8.52 -2.84 4.69
C LEU A 36 -7.28 -2.25 5.35
N SER A 37 -7.34 -0.97 5.71
CA SER A 37 -6.15 -0.26 6.18
C SER A 37 -5.68 -0.84 7.50
N LYS A 38 -4.35 -0.89 7.63
CA LYS A 38 -3.67 -1.27 8.86
C LYS A 38 -3.05 -0.03 9.48
N GLY A 39 -2.70 -0.14 10.75
CA GLY A 39 -1.91 0.89 11.39
C GLY A 39 -0.60 1.12 10.62
N CYS A 40 -0.05 2.30 10.75
CA CYS A 40 1.18 2.65 10.06
C CYS A 40 2.29 3.00 11.06
N LEU A 41 3.53 2.80 10.62
CA LEU A 41 4.68 3.36 11.34
C LEU A 41 4.80 4.83 10.91
N SER A 42 4.53 5.74 11.84
CA SER A 42 4.64 7.18 11.60
C SER A 42 5.78 7.74 12.43
N LEU A 43 6.72 8.40 11.78
CA LEU A 43 7.91 8.97 12.41
C LEU A 43 8.12 10.40 11.91
N SER A 44 8.80 11.22 12.71
CA SER A 44 9.23 12.55 12.25
C SER A 44 10.19 12.41 11.07
N GLU A 45 10.12 13.33 10.11
CA GLU A 45 11.06 13.38 9.00
C GLU A 45 12.51 13.64 9.44
N ASP A 46 12.70 14.14 10.67
CA ASP A 46 14.02 14.39 11.26
C ASP A 46 14.61 13.14 11.93
N THR A 47 13.90 12.03 11.92
CA THR A 47 14.39 10.76 12.48
C THR A 47 15.64 10.31 11.73
N SER A 48 16.65 9.81 12.46
CA SER A 48 17.87 9.31 11.83
C SER A 48 17.61 8.04 11.02
N LEU A 49 18.42 7.81 9.99
CA LEU A 49 18.38 6.56 9.23
C LEU A 49 18.51 5.34 10.13
N ARG A 50 19.40 5.42 11.14
CA ARG A 50 19.60 4.32 12.09
C ARG A 50 18.32 3.96 12.82
N GLU A 51 17.60 4.95 13.32
CA GLU A 51 16.37 4.73 14.06
C GLU A 51 15.28 4.14 13.15
N VAL A 52 15.14 4.63 11.91
CA VAL A 52 14.17 4.09 10.95
C VAL A 52 14.48 2.62 10.65
N VAL A 53 15.73 2.29 10.37
CA VAL A 53 16.15 0.91 10.10
C VAL A 53 15.90 0.01 11.31
N ASN A 54 16.21 0.49 12.51
CA ASN A 54 15.95 -0.25 13.74
C ASN A 54 14.45 -0.55 13.92
N ARG A 55 13.59 0.43 13.62
CA ARG A 55 12.14 0.26 13.69
C ARG A 55 11.64 -0.74 12.65
N PHE A 56 12.18 -0.71 11.43
CA PHE A 56 11.85 -1.70 10.39
C PHE A 56 12.18 -3.12 10.86
N GLN A 57 13.34 -3.31 11.44
CA GLN A 57 13.78 -4.62 11.94
C GLN A 57 12.95 -5.09 13.13
N LYS A 58 12.73 -4.20 14.11
CA LYS A 58 12.01 -4.52 15.33
C LYS A 58 10.55 -4.87 15.08
N GLU A 59 9.88 -4.12 14.21
CA GLU A 59 8.46 -4.27 13.93
C GLU A 59 8.19 -5.13 12.70
N ASN A 60 9.24 -5.60 12.02
CA ASN A 60 9.15 -6.41 10.80
C ASN A 60 8.27 -5.75 9.73
N ILE A 61 8.53 -4.47 9.49
CA ILE A 61 7.83 -3.68 8.48
C ILE A 61 8.84 -3.00 7.58
N GLY A 62 8.41 -2.63 6.38
CA GLY A 62 9.30 -2.04 5.37
C GLY A 62 8.82 -0.71 4.82
N CYS A 63 7.96 -0.01 5.57
CA CYS A 63 7.42 1.28 5.13
C CYS A 63 7.20 2.18 6.34
N ALA A 64 7.74 3.40 6.28
CA ALA A 64 7.51 4.43 7.29
C ALA A 64 6.87 5.65 6.63
N ILE A 65 5.84 6.18 7.28
CA ILE A 65 5.25 7.46 6.91
C ILE A 65 5.94 8.55 7.71
N LEU A 66 6.49 9.55 7.03
CA LEU A 66 7.22 10.62 7.67
C LEU A 66 6.35 11.85 7.78
N THR A 67 6.52 12.58 8.89
CA THR A 67 5.70 13.75 9.19
C THR A 67 6.54 14.97 9.52
N ARG A 68 5.97 16.12 9.23
CA ARG A 68 6.41 17.42 9.71
C ARG A 68 5.24 18.09 10.40
N ASP A 69 5.41 18.47 11.66
CA ASP A 69 4.34 19.07 12.46
C ASP A 69 3.05 18.22 12.48
N GLY A 70 3.23 16.88 12.54
CA GLY A 70 2.13 15.92 12.58
C GLY A 70 1.50 15.59 11.24
N LYS A 71 1.82 16.34 10.18
CA LYS A 71 1.26 16.14 8.84
C LYS A 71 2.22 15.36 7.96
N ILE A 72 1.67 14.56 7.05
CA ILE A 72 2.49 13.76 6.14
C ILE A 72 3.40 14.66 5.30
N SER A 73 4.69 14.29 5.24
CA SER A 73 5.67 14.98 4.43
C SER A 73 6.38 14.03 3.45
N GLY A 74 6.42 12.75 3.75
CA GLY A 74 7.09 11.78 2.89
C GLY A 74 6.80 10.34 3.27
N ILE A 75 7.36 9.45 2.47
CA ILE A 75 7.34 8.01 2.72
C ILE A 75 8.74 7.44 2.48
N PHE A 76 9.15 6.49 3.31
CA PHE A 76 10.43 5.82 3.20
C PHE A 76 10.23 4.31 3.28
N THR A 77 10.75 3.59 2.29
CA THR A 77 10.52 2.16 2.14
C THR A 77 11.84 1.39 2.04
N GLU A 78 11.76 0.06 2.14
CA GLU A 78 12.91 -0.81 1.89
C GLU A 78 13.51 -0.57 0.51
N ARG A 79 12.68 -0.23 -0.48
CA ARG A 79 13.15 0.10 -1.82
C ARG A 79 14.02 1.35 -1.81
N ASP A 80 13.67 2.37 -1.03
CA ASP A 80 14.47 3.57 -0.87
C ASP A 80 15.84 3.24 -0.26
N ILE A 81 15.88 2.30 0.68
CA ILE A 81 17.15 1.82 1.25
C ILE A 81 18.02 1.21 0.14
N LEU A 82 17.45 0.34 -0.70
CA LEU A 82 18.19 -0.30 -1.78
C LEU A 82 18.70 0.70 -2.82
N LEU A 83 17.87 1.67 -3.19
CA LEU A 83 18.20 2.61 -4.27
C LEU A 83 19.04 3.80 -3.82
N ASN A 84 18.83 4.28 -2.61
CA ASN A 84 19.35 5.57 -2.19
C ASN A 84 20.32 5.53 -1.00
N VAL A 85 20.40 4.42 -0.30
CA VAL A 85 21.17 4.30 0.94
C VAL A 85 22.30 3.29 0.83
N LEU A 86 22.00 2.06 0.36
CA LEU A 86 23.02 1.02 0.25
C LEU A 86 24.11 1.38 -0.76
N GLY A 87 25.33 1.03 -0.44
CA GLY A 87 26.50 1.32 -1.28
C GLY A 87 27.05 2.73 -1.14
N LYS A 88 26.41 3.58 -0.35
CA LYS A 88 26.89 4.93 -0.05
C LYS A 88 27.58 4.95 1.31
N LYS A 89 28.61 5.77 1.42
CA LYS A 89 29.33 5.96 2.69
C LYS A 89 28.57 6.99 3.53
N LEU A 90 27.54 6.54 4.24
CA LEU A 90 26.69 7.40 5.06
C LEU A 90 26.90 7.10 6.54
N ASP A 91 26.84 8.14 7.35
CA ASP A 91 26.77 7.99 8.79
C ASP A 91 25.30 7.92 9.19
N PHE A 92 24.79 6.72 9.39
CA PHE A 92 23.38 6.46 9.70
C PHE A 92 22.91 7.14 10.99
N GLU A 93 23.84 7.44 11.90
CA GLU A 93 23.50 8.14 13.14
C GLU A 93 23.25 9.64 12.93
N LYS A 94 23.88 10.22 11.89
CA LYS A 94 23.81 11.65 11.61
C LYS A 94 22.84 11.99 10.49
N GLU A 95 22.64 11.07 9.54
CA GLU A 95 21.77 11.32 8.39
C GLU A 95 20.29 11.26 8.79
N SER A 96 19.53 12.25 8.36
CA SER A 96 18.09 12.33 8.57
C SER A 96 17.37 11.62 7.43
N VAL A 97 16.30 10.89 7.75
CA VAL A 97 15.50 10.18 6.76
C VAL A 97 14.89 11.13 5.72
N LYS A 98 14.66 12.39 6.07
CA LYS A 98 14.08 13.36 5.12
C LYS A 98 14.92 13.57 3.86
N ASP A 99 16.23 13.34 3.93
CA ASP A 99 17.14 13.50 2.80
C ASP A 99 17.08 12.32 1.84
N PHE A 100 16.41 11.22 2.22
CA PHE A 100 16.32 9.97 1.45
C PHE A 100 14.89 9.53 1.17
N MET A 101 13.90 10.16 1.79
CA MET A 101 12.49 9.79 1.62
C MET A 101 11.95 10.27 0.27
N THR A 102 10.85 9.67 -0.16
CA THR A 102 10.06 10.19 -1.26
C THR A 102 9.16 11.29 -0.73
N ASN A 103 9.31 12.50 -1.27
CA ASN A 103 8.52 13.67 -0.88
C ASN A 103 7.14 13.64 -1.53
N ASP A 104 6.16 14.26 -0.88
CA ASP A 104 4.81 14.43 -1.41
C ASP A 104 4.23 13.13 -1.98
N PRO A 105 4.15 12.06 -1.17
CA PRO A 105 3.63 10.78 -1.67
C PRO A 105 2.17 10.88 -2.04
N GLN A 106 1.72 10.01 -2.95
CA GLN A 106 0.30 9.84 -3.20
C GLN A 106 -0.38 9.35 -1.92
N VAL A 107 -1.53 9.93 -1.61
CA VAL A 107 -2.29 9.61 -0.40
C VAL A 107 -3.74 9.29 -0.77
N LEU A 108 -4.42 8.61 0.15
CA LEU A 108 -5.85 8.29 0.03
C LEU A 108 -6.54 8.71 1.33
N LEU A 109 -7.84 8.95 1.23
CA LEU A 109 -8.70 9.18 2.39
C LEU A 109 -9.35 7.85 2.82
N PRO A 110 -9.70 7.69 4.11
CA PRO A 110 -10.32 6.45 4.60
C PRO A 110 -11.58 6.03 3.83
N THR A 111 -12.32 7.01 3.32
CA THR A 111 -13.56 6.78 2.58
C THR A 111 -13.37 6.51 1.09
N ASP A 112 -12.16 6.67 0.56
CA ASP A 112 -11.87 6.37 -0.84
C ASP A 112 -12.10 4.89 -1.12
N PRO A 113 -12.62 4.52 -2.31
CA PRO A 113 -12.82 3.12 -2.64
C PRO A 113 -11.49 2.40 -2.91
N VAL A 114 -11.48 1.09 -2.68
CA VAL A 114 -10.31 0.23 -2.94
C VAL A 114 -9.81 0.37 -4.38
N SER A 115 -10.71 0.61 -5.34
CA SER A 115 -10.34 0.83 -6.74
C SER A 115 -9.36 2.01 -6.91
N PHE A 116 -9.47 3.05 -6.09
CA PHE A 116 -8.53 4.18 -6.14
C PHE A 116 -7.12 3.75 -5.75
N ALA A 117 -7.01 2.93 -4.70
CA ALA A 117 -5.72 2.38 -4.29
C ALA A 117 -5.10 1.54 -5.41
N LEU A 118 -5.90 0.64 -5.99
CA LEU A 118 -5.45 -0.22 -7.07
C LEU A 118 -4.97 0.59 -8.29
N ASN A 119 -5.72 1.61 -8.70
CA ASN A 119 -5.35 2.47 -9.82
C ASN A 119 -4.03 3.20 -9.55
N LYS A 120 -3.85 3.74 -8.35
CA LYS A 120 -2.60 4.42 -7.98
C LYS A 120 -1.41 3.45 -7.96
N MET A 121 -1.62 2.23 -7.51
CA MET A 121 -0.57 1.20 -7.49
C MET A 121 -0.18 0.78 -8.90
N VAL A 122 -1.16 0.61 -9.80
CA VAL A 122 -0.91 0.22 -11.19
C VAL A 122 -0.23 1.36 -11.95
N ASP A 123 -0.78 2.56 -11.89
CA ASP A 123 -0.28 3.70 -12.66
C ASP A 123 1.05 4.21 -12.14
N GLY A 124 1.23 4.26 -10.81
CA GLY A 124 2.42 4.82 -10.18
C GLY A 124 3.49 3.81 -9.79
N GLY A 125 3.19 2.51 -9.84
CA GLY A 125 4.11 1.47 -9.41
C GLY A 125 4.31 1.43 -7.89
N PHE A 126 3.42 2.02 -7.12
CA PHE A 126 3.51 2.03 -5.66
C PHE A 126 3.02 0.70 -5.09
N ARG A 127 3.67 0.24 -4.02
CA ARG A 127 3.24 -0.96 -3.28
C ARG A 127 2.59 -0.62 -1.95
N ASN A 128 2.78 0.59 -1.48
CA ASN A 128 2.24 1.10 -0.23
C ASN A 128 1.76 2.51 -0.45
N ILE A 129 0.56 2.83 0.04
CA ILE A 129 0.00 4.16 -0.04
C ILE A 129 -0.46 4.59 1.35
N PRO A 130 -0.01 5.76 1.84
CA PRO A 130 -0.48 6.30 3.10
C PRO A 130 -1.95 6.69 3.02
N ILE A 131 -2.65 6.52 4.13
CA ILE A 131 -4.02 6.98 4.32
C ILE A 131 -3.97 8.13 5.33
N VAL A 132 -4.56 9.25 4.97
CA VAL A 132 -4.57 10.46 5.79
C VAL A 132 -6.01 10.94 6.03
N ASP A 133 -6.19 11.71 7.10
CA ASP A 133 -7.46 12.40 7.33
C ASP A 133 -7.54 13.69 6.52
N GLY A 134 -8.61 14.48 6.72
CA GLY A 134 -8.81 15.74 5.99
C GLY A 134 -7.79 16.82 6.32
N GLU A 135 -6.99 16.65 7.37
CA GLU A 135 -5.94 17.58 7.79
C GLU A 135 -4.53 17.06 7.48
N LEU A 136 -4.42 16.01 6.67
CA LEU A 136 -3.16 15.36 6.27
C LEU A 136 -2.42 14.65 7.41
N ASN A 137 -3.11 14.30 8.49
CA ASN A 137 -2.53 13.46 9.54
C ASN A 137 -2.57 12.00 9.10
N PRO A 138 -1.45 11.25 9.21
CA PRO A 138 -1.46 9.81 8.89
C PRO A 138 -2.40 9.05 9.83
N VAL A 139 -3.29 8.26 9.25
CA VAL A 139 -4.23 7.42 10.01
C VAL A 139 -4.08 5.94 9.70
N GLY A 140 -3.30 5.58 8.68
CA GLY A 140 -3.06 4.20 8.30
C GLY A 140 -2.28 4.11 7.01
N GLN A 141 -2.21 2.89 6.48
CA GLN A 141 -1.63 2.63 5.16
C GLN A 141 -2.33 1.43 4.54
N ILE A 142 -2.24 1.33 3.24
CA ILE A 142 -2.71 0.19 2.48
C ILE A 142 -1.57 -0.32 1.60
N SER A 143 -1.36 -1.63 1.60
CA SER A 143 -0.35 -2.29 0.77
C SER A 143 -1.00 -3.05 -0.37
N ILE A 144 -0.20 -3.41 -1.38
CA ILE A 144 -0.69 -4.24 -2.48
C ILE A 144 -1.22 -5.59 -1.97
N LEU A 145 -0.60 -6.16 -0.93
CA LEU A 145 -1.06 -7.42 -0.34
C LEU A 145 -2.43 -7.26 0.34
N ASP A 146 -2.69 -6.12 0.95
CA ASP A 146 -4.01 -5.84 1.55
C ASP A 146 -5.10 -5.86 0.47
N VAL A 147 -4.82 -5.27 -0.69
CA VAL A 147 -5.75 -5.26 -1.82
C VAL A 147 -5.96 -6.67 -2.37
N VAL A 148 -4.86 -7.40 -2.61
CA VAL A 148 -4.92 -8.77 -3.14
C VAL A 148 -5.71 -9.68 -2.21
N ASN A 149 -5.46 -9.62 -0.90
CA ASN A 149 -6.17 -10.41 0.08
C ASN A 149 -7.66 -10.08 0.16
N HIS A 150 -8.02 -8.82 -0.07
CA HIS A 150 -9.42 -8.38 -0.09
C HIS A 150 -10.16 -8.90 -1.34
N LEU A 151 -9.48 -8.94 -2.49
CA LEU A 151 -10.06 -9.42 -3.75
C LEU A 151 -10.12 -10.95 -3.82
N GLY A 152 -9.21 -11.61 -3.11
CA GLY A 152 -9.16 -13.07 -3.03
C GLY A 152 -9.95 -13.62 -1.91
#